data_c81125d72340415dabea731a9bb7cdf3
#
_entry.id   c81125d72340415dabea731a9bb7cdf3
#
_cell.length_a   1.000
_cell.length_b   1.000
_cell.length_c   1.000
_cell.angle_alpha   90.00
_cell.angle_beta   90.00
_cell.angle_gamma   90.00
#
_symmetry.space_group_name_H-M   'P 1'
#
loop_
_entity.id
_entity.type
_entity.pdbx_description
1 polymer ?
#
loop_
_entity_poly.entity_id
_entity_poly.type
_entity_poly.pdbx_seq_one_letter_code
_entity_poly.pdbx_strand_id
1 'polypeptide(L)'
;MSEMDYPKTCAGRVRFGLLLTGLFVSWLAPAHAQNQRRFNLVDHSDNICEGAFRAANIAALQSLGLMGSAPVLTSAPANGATYVAGGLVPGSWAQVKGMNLSDTTRPWVAADFTGLGNALPTLLSGVRVLVNGAPAAVYYISPTQVNFQVPAGVSGTVAVVVARDGIASNVMTAQAVASSPGIFPVIVNGVNYAAAVFLDGKIAGDPSIGPGFRNAVPGDVVQLFATGLAASPAGTTVTTTPLNGVSVTVGTVTILASFAGLVAPGEYQVNFTLPQSFSSMPEGVYPISIAIDGTSSPPTVNSSPPGPVVIPIHH
;
A
#
# COMPACT_ATOMS: atom_id res chain seq x y z
N MET A 1 36.57 -15.84 26.46
CA MET A 1 35.53 -16.42 25.63
C MET A 1 34.59 -17.16 26.58
N SER A 2 33.45 -16.55 26.92
CA SER A 2 32.46 -17.16 27.78
C SER A 2 31.56 -18.06 26.93
N GLU A 3 31.47 -19.34 27.31
CA GLU A 3 30.45 -20.25 26.79
C GLU A 3 29.07 -19.71 27.17
N MET A 4 28.23 -19.43 26.18
CA MET A 4 26.82 -19.22 26.43
C MET A 4 26.13 -20.57 26.55
N ASP A 5 25.53 -20.85 27.72
CA ASP A 5 24.73 -22.04 27.97
C ASP A 5 23.46 -22.00 27.12
N TYR A 6 23.34 -22.92 26.19
CA TYR A 6 22.14 -23.16 25.41
C TYR A 6 21.19 -24.12 26.13
N PRO A 7 19.86 -23.98 25.97
CA PRO A 7 18.94 -24.95 26.50
C PRO A 7 19.26 -26.36 25.97
N LYS A 8 19.25 -27.36 26.86
CA LYS A 8 19.67 -28.76 26.63
C LYS A 8 18.94 -29.52 25.48
N THR A 9 17.98 -28.89 24.81
CA THR A 9 17.20 -29.45 23.70
C THR A 9 17.78 -29.18 22.31
N CYS A 10 18.81 -28.36 22.21
CA CYS A 10 19.45 -28.01 20.95
C CYS A 10 20.85 -28.64 20.87
N ALA A 11 20.94 -29.93 20.60
CA ALA A 11 22.19 -30.65 20.46
C ALA A 11 22.82 -30.42 19.08
N GLY A 12 23.43 -29.26 18.89
CA GLY A 12 24.23 -28.95 17.72
C GLY A 12 25.36 -27.99 18.07
N ARG A 13 26.62 -28.46 18.04
CA ARG A 13 27.80 -27.60 18.26
C ARG A 13 27.99 -26.68 17.07
N VAL A 14 27.51 -25.45 17.16
CA VAL A 14 27.86 -24.39 16.19
C VAL A 14 29.14 -23.73 16.69
N ARG A 15 30.25 -23.91 15.97
CA ARG A 15 31.52 -23.23 16.28
C ARG A 15 31.46 -21.79 15.80
N PHE A 16 31.51 -20.85 16.70
CA PHE A 16 31.50 -19.40 16.50
C PHE A 16 32.69 -18.87 15.67
N GLY A 17 33.63 -19.73 15.27
CA GLY A 17 34.89 -19.33 14.60
C GLY A 17 34.75 -18.75 13.17
N LEU A 18 33.63 -18.98 12.50
CA LEU A 18 33.48 -18.54 11.08
C LEU A 18 32.91 -17.12 10.92
N LEU A 19 32.28 -16.55 11.96
CA LEU A 19 31.72 -15.19 11.89
C LEU A 19 32.79 -14.10 12.06
N LEU A 20 33.85 -14.38 12.83
CA LEU A 20 34.94 -13.42 13.06
C LEU A 20 35.87 -13.23 11.86
N THR A 21 36.05 -14.25 11.04
CA THR A 21 36.89 -14.14 9.83
C THR A 21 36.24 -13.32 8.71
N GLY A 22 34.89 -13.23 8.70
CA GLY A 22 34.16 -12.38 7.76
C GLY A 22 34.18 -10.89 8.12
N LEU A 23 34.38 -10.55 9.38
CA LEU A 23 34.42 -9.17 9.88
C LEU A 23 35.79 -8.48 9.61
N PHE A 24 36.90 -9.23 9.62
CA PHE A 24 38.23 -8.65 9.42
C PHE A 24 38.54 -8.26 7.98
N VAL A 25 37.86 -8.84 6.98
CA VAL A 25 38.07 -8.51 5.56
C VAL A 25 37.29 -7.24 5.14
N SER A 26 36.34 -6.77 5.94
CA SER A 26 35.48 -5.62 5.58
C SER A 26 36.13 -4.25 5.87
N TRP A 27 37.24 -4.19 6.61
CA TRP A 27 37.90 -2.91 7.01
C TRP A 27 38.71 -2.25 5.89
N LEU A 28 38.97 -2.92 4.78
CA LEU A 28 39.74 -2.42 3.64
C LEU A 28 38.90 -2.09 2.39
N ALA A 29 37.57 -2.20 2.45
CA ALA A 29 36.72 -1.86 1.34
C ALA A 29 36.21 -0.40 1.44
N PRO A 30 36.19 0.37 0.34
CA PRO A 30 35.67 1.73 0.35
C PRO A 30 34.19 1.73 0.75
N ALA A 31 33.77 2.81 1.45
CA ALA A 31 32.43 2.94 2.07
C ALA A 31 31.24 2.59 1.16
N HIS A 32 31.39 2.71 -0.17
CA HIS A 32 30.35 2.32 -1.16
C HIS A 32 30.17 0.82 -1.29
N ALA A 33 31.16 0.00 -0.96
CA ALA A 33 31.08 -1.47 -1.06
C ALA A 33 30.47 -2.11 0.21
N GLN A 34 30.40 -1.40 1.32
CA GLN A 34 29.83 -1.91 2.58
C GLN A 34 28.30 -2.04 2.53
N ASN A 35 27.61 -1.25 1.68
CA ASN A 35 26.15 -1.29 1.54
C ASN A 35 25.63 -2.47 0.72
N GLN A 36 26.49 -3.23 0.05
CA GLN A 36 26.07 -4.35 -0.82
C GLN A 36 26.24 -5.75 -0.20
N ARG A 37 26.90 -5.88 0.94
CA ARG A 37 27.01 -7.17 1.65
C ARG A 37 25.92 -7.32 2.70
N ARG A 38 24.68 -7.37 2.26
CA ARG A 38 23.56 -7.81 3.09
C ARG A 38 23.62 -9.33 3.19
N PHE A 39 23.80 -9.86 4.40
CA PHE A 39 23.75 -11.29 4.62
C PHE A 39 22.33 -11.79 4.27
N ASN A 40 22.20 -12.57 3.21
CA ASN A 40 21.01 -13.37 2.96
C ASN A 40 20.96 -14.47 4.04
N LEU A 41 20.25 -14.22 5.13
CA LEU A 41 19.86 -15.28 6.04
C LEU A 41 18.83 -16.14 5.30
N VAL A 42 19.26 -17.30 4.85
CA VAL A 42 18.41 -18.28 4.16
C VAL A 42 17.26 -18.65 5.09
N ASP A 43 16.05 -18.51 4.61
CA ASP A 43 14.83 -18.84 5.34
C ASP A 43 14.66 -20.36 5.39
N HIS A 44 14.95 -20.96 6.54
CA HIS A 44 14.60 -22.33 6.89
C HIS A 44 13.73 -22.27 8.14
N SER A 45 12.43 -21.99 7.96
CA SER A 45 11.51 -21.51 8.97
C SER A 45 11.00 -22.52 9.98
N ASP A 46 11.40 -23.79 9.96
CA ASP A 46 10.69 -24.85 10.67
C ASP A 46 11.32 -25.32 11.99
N ASN A 47 12.41 -24.67 12.46
CA ASN A 47 13.09 -25.09 13.69
C ASN A 47 13.09 -23.97 14.75
N ILE A 48 12.47 -24.23 15.91
CA ILE A 48 12.39 -23.31 17.05
C ILE A 48 13.78 -22.83 17.51
N CYS A 49 14.79 -23.71 17.43
CA CYS A 49 16.17 -23.36 17.80
C CYS A 49 16.81 -22.40 16.81
N GLU A 50 16.48 -22.52 15.54
CA GLU A 50 16.96 -21.64 14.48
C GLU A 50 16.35 -20.25 14.61
N GLY A 51 15.07 -20.15 14.98
CA GLY A 51 14.40 -18.88 15.28
C GLY A 51 15.03 -18.14 16.46
N ALA A 52 15.37 -18.84 17.55
CA ALA A 52 16.04 -18.23 18.70
C ALA A 52 17.48 -17.78 18.38
N PHE A 53 18.23 -18.57 17.62
CA PHE A 53 19.57 -18.22 17.16
C PHE A 53 19.55 -17.03 16.21
N ARG A 54 18.57 -16.96 15.31
CA ARG A 54 18.37 -15.84 14.39
C ARG A 54 18.05 -14.56 15.16
N ALA A 55 17.14 -14.62 16.14
CA ALA A 55 16.79 -13.47 16.96
C ALA A 55 17.98 -12.92 17.75
N ALA A 56 18.80 -13.81 18.36
CA ALA A 56 19.99 -13.42 19.09
C ALA A 56 21.05 -12.75 18.20
N ASN A 57 21.25 -13.27 16.98
CA ASN A 57 22.18 -12.67 16.01
C ASN A 57 21.70 -11.31 15.51
N ILE A 58 20.41 -11.16 15.25
CA ILE A 58 19.80 -9.87 14.87
C ILE A 58 20.02 -8.86 16.00
N ALA A 59 19.70 -9.22 17.25
CA ALA A 59 19.91 -8.34 18.40
C ALA A 59 21.38 -7.93 18.59
N ALA A 60 22.30 -8.88 18.41
CA ALA A 60 23.74 -8.60 18.48
C ALA A 60 24.20 -7.64 17.36
N LEU A 61 23.77 -7.84 16.13
CA LEU A 61 24.07 -6.96 15.00
C LEU A 61 23.48 -5.57 15.16
N GLN A 62 22.29 -5.46 15.73
CA GLN A 62 21.66 -4.17 16.09
C GLN A 62 22.45 -3.45 17.17
N SER A 63 22.89 -4.15 18.24
CA SER A 63 23.68 -3.57 19.32
C SER A 63 25.04 -3.05 18.86
N LEU A 64 25.57 -3.62 17.79
CA LEU A 64 26.84 -3.20 17.15
C LEU A 64 26.61 -2.10 16.10
N GLY A 65 25.38 -1.63 15.90
CA GLY A 65 25.05 -0.65 14.86
C GLY A 65 25.20 -1.16 13.42
N LEU A 66 25.34 -2.48 13.23
CA LEU A 66 25.51 -3.12 11.93
C LEU A 66 24.17 -3.43 11.23
N MET A 67 23.06 -3.36 11.96
CA MET A 67 21.70 -3.43 11.43
C MET A 67 20.86 -2.27 11.96
N GLY A 68 19.98 -1.77 11.12
CA GLY A 68 19.01 -0.72 11.50
C GLY A 68 18.03 -1.19 12.58
N SER A 69 17.35 -0.25 13.21
CA SER A 69 16.27 -0.54 14.17
C SER A 69 15.17 -1.36 13.50
N ALA A 70 14.55 -2.27 14.24
CA ALA A 70 13.42 -3.05 13.73
C ALA A 70 12.28 -2.15 13.24
N PRO A 71 11.61 -2.51 12.14
CA PRO A 71 10.40 -1.82 11.74
C PRO A 71 9.29 -2.04 12.78
N VAL A 72 8.48 -1.00 13.02
CA VAL A 72 7.37 -1.05 13.98
C VAL A 72 6.12 -0.50 13.31
N LEU A 73 5.05 -1.30 13.24
CA LEU A 73 3.74 -0.83 12.80
C LEU A 73 3.03 -0.14 13.96
N THR A 74 2.51 1.06 13.72
CA THR A 74 1.85 1.91 14.74
C THR A 74 0.34 2.03 14.55
N SER A 75 -0.18 1.59 13.40
CA SER A 75 -1.61 1.59 13.11
C SER A 75 -2.02 0.30 12.40
N ALA A 76 -3.31 -0.06 12.55
CA ALA A 76 -3.90 -1.13 11.75
C ALA A 76 -3.80 -0.81 10.25
N PRO A 77 -3.77 -1.85 9.39
CA PRO A 77 -3.83 -1.66 7.95
C PRO A 77 -5.06 -0.86 7.54
N ALA A 78 -4.89 0.02 6.56
CA ALA A 78 -5.93 0.92 6.08
C ALA A 78 -6.14 0.76 4.57
N ASN A 79 -7.33 1.12 4.08
CA ASN A 79 -7.60 1.23 2.65
C ASN A 79 -6.64 2.24 2.02
N GLY A 80 -6.04 1.89 0.87
CA GLY A 80 -4.98 2.67 0.21
C GLY A 80 -5.45 3.99 -0.40
N ALA A 81 -6.75 4.19 -0.57
CA ALA A 81 -7.32 5.44 -1.09
C ALA A 81 -7.88 6.31 0.04
N THR A 82 -8.59 5.72 0.99
CA THR A 82 -9.25 6.50 2.06
C THR A 82 -8.36 6.73 3.27
N TYR A 83 -7.30 5.93 3.43
CA TYR A 83 -6.41 5.92 4.60
C TYR A 83 -7.16 5.61 5.92
N VAL A 84 -8.38 5.13 5.82
CA VAL A 84 -9.22 4.72 6.96
C VAL A 84 -8.92 3.25 7.25
N ALA A 85 -8.59 2.95 8.51
CA ALA A 85 -8.43 1.59 8.98
C ALA A 85 -9.79 0.85 8.94
N GLY A 86 -9.77 -0.41 8.53
CA GLY A 86 -11.01 -1.17 8.38
C GLY A 86 -10.81 -2.47 7.63
N GLY A 87 -11.80 -2.82 6.79
CA GLY A 87 -11.75 -4.01 5.98
C GLY A 87 -10.74 -3.91 4.84
N LEU A 88 -10.00 -4.99 4.62
CA LEU A 88 -9.13 -5.17 3.45
C LEU A 88 -9.84 -6.03 2.41
N VAL A 89 -9.93 -5.53 1.18
CA VAL A 89 -10.50 -6.28 0.07
C VAL A 89 -9.37 -7.01 -0.67
N PRO A 90 -9.49 -8.34 -0.92
CA PRO A 90 -8.49 -9.06 -1.68
C PRO A 90 -8.23 -8.41 -3.04
N GLY A 91 -6.97 -8.18 -3.40
CA GLY A 91 -6.57 -7.50 -4.62
C GLY A 91 -6.60 -5.96 -4.56
N SER A 92 -7.16 -5.33 -3.53
CA SER A 92 -7.18 -3.87 -3.40
C SER A 92 -5.84 -3.29 -2.93
N TRP A 93 -5.68 -1.99 -3.10
CA TRP A 93 -4.57 -1.24 -2.49
C TRP A 93 -4.84 -0.97 -1.00
N ALA A 94 -3.81 -1.17 -0.19
CA ALA A 94 -3.81 -0.92 1.24
C ALA A 94 -2.52 -0.22 1.66
N GLN A 95 -2.52 0.36 2.86
CA GLN A 95 -1.33 0.92 3.48
C GLN A 95 -1.18 0.50 4.94
N VAL A 96 0.04 0.57 5.42
CA VAL A 96 0.38 0.53 6.85
C VAL A 96 1.26 1.72 7.20
N LYS A 97 1.11 2.23 8.42
CA LYS A 97 1.97 3.27 8.98
C LYS A 97 2.78 2.74 10.14
N GLY A 98 3.95 3.33 10.35
CA GLY A 98 4.87 2.87 11.38
C GLY A 98 6.13 3.71 11.49
N MET A 99 7.16 3.09 12.04
CA MET A 99 8.50 3.67 12.17
C MET A 99 9.55 2.67 11.66
N ASN A 100 10.63 3.18 11.09
CA ASN A 100 11.75 2.39 10.55
C ASN A 100 11.31 1.40 9.46
N LEU A 101 10.25 1.71 8.70
CA LEU A 101 9.71 0.79 7.69
C LEU A 101 10.61 0.73 6.45
N SER A 102 11.35 1.80 6.15
CA SER A 102 12.30 1.89 5.04
C SER A 102 13.39 2.92 5.34
N ASP A 103 14.56 2.81 4.71
CA ASP A 103 15.62 3.82 4.73
C ASP A 103 15.44 4.86 3.61
N THR A 104 14.53 4.61 2.67
CA THR A 104 14.30 5.46 1.50
C THR A 104 12.82 5.76 1.33
N THR A 105 12.52 6.83 0.60
CA THR A 105 11.16 7.19 0.19
C THR A 105 11.08 7.11 -1.32
N ARG A 106 10.30 6.16 -1.85
CA ARG A 106 10.07 6.04 -3.29
C ARG A 106 8.90 5.11 -3.64
N PRO A 107 8.26 5.31 -4.80
CA PRO A 107 7.45 4.26 -5.44
C PRO A 107 8.35 3.24 -6.14
N TRP A 108 7.76 2.17 -6.67
CA TRP A 108 8.43 1.30 -7.63
C TRP A 108 8.76 2.05 -8.93
N VAL A 109 9.76 1.54 -9.64
CA VAL A 109 10.14 1.99 -10.99
C VAL A 109 10.31 0.77 -11.89
N ALA A 110 10.45 0.96 -13.19
CA ALA A 110 10.56 -0.15 -14.16
C ALA A 110 11.65 -1.19 -13.80
N ALA A 111 12.75 -0.77 -13.21
CA ALA A 111 13.83 -1.65 -12.77
C ALA A 111 13.47 -2.60 -11.61
N ASP A 112 12.38 -2.35 -10.89
CA ASP A 112 11.92 -3.22 -9.79
C ASP A 112 11.13 -4.43 -10.29
N PHE A 113 10.68 -4.42 -11.55
CA PHE A 113 9.92 -5.50 -12.18
C PHE A 113 10.87 -6.58 -12.70
N THR A 114 11.44 -7.34 -11.78
CA THR A 114 12.43 -8.41 -12.07
C THR A 114 11.81 -9.81 -12.13
N GLY A 115 10.52 -9.93 -11.82
CA GLY A 115 9.78 -11.18 -11.89
C GLY A 115 9.49 -11.64 -13.32
N LEU A 116 9.17 -12.93 -13.47
CA LEU A 116 8.75 -13.49 -14.75
C LEU A 116 7.33 -13.00 -15.11
N GLY A 117 7.11 -12.72 -16.39
CA GLY A 117 5.81 -12.29 -16.91
C GLY A 117 5.40 -10.92 -16.38
N ASN A 118 4.15 -10.81 -15.94
CA ASN A 118 3.52 -9.57 -15.49
C ASN A 118 3.49 -9.42 -13.95
N ALA A 119 4.45 -10.05 -13.25
CA ALA A 119 4.49 -10.04 -11.78
C ALA A 119 4.85 -8.65 -11.24
N LEU A 120 4.08 -8.20 -10.26
CA LEU A 120 4.35 -6.96 -9.54
C LEU A 120 5.46 -7.16 -8.50
N PRO A 121 6.29 -6.14 -8.21
CA PRO A 121 7.37 -6.23 -7.23
C PRO A 121 6.85 -6.55 -5.82
N THR A 122 7.35 -7.61 -5.19
CA THR A 122 7.08 -7.98 -3.78
C THR A 122 8.23 -7.61 -2.85
N LEU A 123 9.30 -7.02 -3.40
CA LEU A 123 10.46 -6.51 -2.67
C LEU A 123 10.82 -5.14 -3.25
N LEU A 124 10.89 -4.13 -2.40
CA LEU A 124 11.26 -2.77 -2.79
C LEU A 124 12.32 -2.23 -1.82
N SER A 125 13.57 -2.05 -2.27
CA SER A 125 14.70 -1.58 -1.43
C SER A 125 14.81 -2.29 -0.07
N GLY A 126 14.73 -3.63 -0.05
CA GLY A 126 14.82 -4.43 1.18
C GLY A 126 13.51 -4.56 1.97
N VAL A 127 12.43 -3.86 1.55
CA VAL A 127 11.13 -3.89 2.22
C VAL A 127 10.19 -4.90 1.55
N ARG A 128 9.56 -5.74 2.38
CA ARG A 128 8.50 -6.69 2.00
C ARG A 128 7.30 -6.52 2.90
N VAL A 129 6.12 -6.80 2.39
CA VAL A 129 4.89 -6.93 3.18
C VAL A 129 4.43 -8.38 3.10
N LEU A 130 4.14 -8.97 4.24
CA LEU A 130 3.56 -10.31 4.35
C LEU A 130 2.14 -10.18 4.89
N VAL A 131 1.20 -10.79 4.20
CA VAL A 131 -0.22 -10.84 4.56
C VAL A 131 -0.60 -12.30 4.76
N ASN A 132 -0.88 -12.70 6.00
CA ASN A 132 -1.01 -14.12 6.39
C ASN A 132 0.17 -15.00 5.91
N GLY A 133 1.39 -14.43 5.93
CA GLY A 133 2.60 -15.09 5.43
C GLY A 133 2.81 -15.04 3.92
N ALA A 134 1.80 -14.69 3.12
CA ALA A 134 1.94 -14.54 1.67
C ALA A 134 2.56 -13.18 1.31
N PRO A 135 3.54 -13.14 0.38
CA PRO A 135 4.13 -11.87 -0.06
C PRO A 135 3.10 -11.03 -0.83
N ALA A 136 2.98 -9.76 -0.45
CA ALA A 136 2.17 -8.76 -1.13
C ALA A 136 3.01 -7.93 -2.10
N ALA A 137 2.43 -7.45 -3.20
CA ALA A 137 3.10 -6.50 -4.06
C ALA A 137 3.24 -5.15 -3.33
N VAL A 138 4.43 -4.53 -3.41
CA VAL A 138 4.76 -3.28 -2.73
C VAL A 138 4.91 -2.18 -3.77
N TYR A 139 4.06 -1.14 -3.64
CA TYR A 139 4.07 0.01 -4.56
C TYR A 139 4.96 1.15 -4.08
N TYR A 140 4.86 1.50 -2.79
CA TYR A 140 5.51 2.67 -2.21
C TYR A 140 6.07 2.34 -0.83
N ILE A 141 7.22 2.89 -0.55
CA ILE A 141 7.89 2.79 0.75
C ILE A 141 8.37 4.17 1.22
N SER A 142 8.34 4.36 2.53
CA SER A 142 8.98 5.45 3.24
C SER A 142 9.34 4.99 4.66
N PRO A 143 10.10 5.77 5.45
CA PRO A 143 10.37 5.44 6.84
C PRO A 143 9.10 5.23 7.69
N THR A 144 7.98 5.84 7.28
CA THR A 144 6.73 5.88 8.08
C THR A 144 5.52 5.25 7.40
N GLN A 145 5.62 4.84 6.13
CA GLN A 145 4.49 4.30 5.38
C GLN A 145 4.94 3.28 4.33
N VAL A 146 4.15 2.22 4.17
CA VAL A 146 4.27 1.27 3.07
C VAL A 146 2.89 1.05 2.44
N ASN A 147 2.81 1.21 1.10
CA ASN A 147 1.60 0.89 0.33
C ASN A 147 1.80 -0.44 -0.38
N PHE A 148 0.81 -1.31 -0.28
CA PHE A 148 0.87 -2.67 -0.82
C PHE A 148 -0.47 -3.09 -1.39
N GLN A 149 -0.45 -4.07 -2.30
CA GLN A 149 -1.66 -4.72 -2.79
C GLN A 149 -1.99 -5.93 -1.92
N VAL A 150 -3.21 -6.00 -1.42
CA VAL A 150 -3.69 -7.15 -0.62
C VAL A 150 -3.67 -8.40 -1.50
N PRO A 151 -3.01 -9.51 -1.09
CA PRO A 151 -3.01 -10.74 -1.88
C PRO A 151 -4.42 -11.26 -2.15
N ALA A 152 -4.60 -11.90 -3.31
CA ALA A 152 -5.87 -12.57 -3.63
C ALA A 152 -6.13 -13.73 -2.67
N GLY A 153 -7.41 -14.06 -2.45
CA GLY A 153 -7.82 -15.23 -1.68
C GLY A 153 -7.69 -15.12 -0.16
N VAL A 154 -7.25 -13.98 0.39
CA VAL A 154 -7.27 -13.77 1.85
C VAL A 154 -8.71 -13.67 2.37
N SER A 155 -8.97 -14.24 3.55
CA SER A 155 -10.29 -14.26 4.19
C SER A 155 -10.18 -14.19 5.71
N GLY A 156 -11.26 -13.82 6.39
CA GLY A 156 -11.31 -13.73 7.85
C GLY A 156 -10.36 -12.68 8.41
N THR A 157 -9.74 -12.98 9.55
CA THR A 157 -8.73 -12.10 10.16
C THR A 157 -7.43 -12.19 9.36
N VAL A 158 -6.91 -11.05 8.96
CA VAL A 158 -5.71 -10.90 8.14
C VAL A 158 -4.59 -10.32 9.00
N ALA A 159 -3.48 -11.04 9.11
CA ALA A 159 -2.26 -10.59 9.80
C ALA A 159 -1.31 -9.93 8.80
N VAL A 160 -0.89 -8.71 9.09
CA VAL A 160 0.05 -7.94 8.24
C VAL A 160 1.34 -7.69 8.99
N VAL A 161 2.45 -7.98 8.34
CA VAL A 161 3.83 -7.80 8.83
C VAL A 161 4.63 -7.08 7.74
N VAL A 162 5.41 -6.10 8.14
CA VAL A 162 6.43 -5.49 7.28
C VAL A 162 7.80 -6.05 7.67
N ALA A 163 8.53 -6.56 6.71
CA ALA A 163 9.91 -6.96 6.92
C ALA A 163 10.85 -6.02 6.16
N ARG A 164 11.83 -5.46 6.86
CA ARG A 164 12.91 -4.65 6.30
C ARG A 164 14.24 -5.35 6.49
N ASP A 165 14.93 -5.65 5.39
CA ASP A 165 16.23 -6.34 5.40
C ASP A 165 16.23 -7.65 6.21
N GLY A 166 15.09 -8.38 6.19
CA GLY A 166 14.91 -9.62 6.90
C GLY A 166 14.46 -9.47 8.37
N ILE A 167 14.33 -8.25 8.91
CA ILE A 167 13.83 -7.98 10.25
C ILE A 167 12.33 -7.72 10.16
N ALA A 168 11.52 -8.52 10.84
CA ALA A 168 10.07 -8.39 10.86
C ALA A 168 9.61 -7.35 11.89
N SER A 169 8.52 -6.65 11.57
CA SER A 169 7.79 -5.79 12.51
C SER A 169 6.94 -6.62 13.48
N ASN A 170 6.31 -5.93 14.42
CA ASN A 170 5.12 -6.46 15.09
C ASN A 170 4.00 -6.75 14.07
N VAL A 171 3.05 -7.60 14.47
CA VAL A 171 1.87 -7.93 13.66
C VAL A 171 0.78 -6.88 13.90
N MET A 172 0.14 -6.43 12.82
CA MET A 172 -1.14 -5.73 12.87
C MET A 172 -2.21 -6.54 12.14
N THR A 173 -3.45 -6.44 12.58
CA THR A 173 -4.56 -7.22 12.01
C THR A 173 -5.64 -6.33 11.40
N ALA A 174 -6.34 -6.87 10.40
CA ALA A 174 -7.54 -6.32 9.81
C ALA A 174 -8.52 -7.46 9.48
N GLN A 175 -9.73 -7.14 9.03
CA GLN A 175 -10.68 -8.12 8.50
C GLN A 175 -10.67 -8.10 6.98
N ALA A 176 -10.64 -9.27 6.35
CA ALA A 176 -10.95 -9.37 4.92
C ALA A 176 -12.46 -9.18 4.73
N VAL A 177 -12.82 -8.31 3.77
CA VAL A 177 -14.21 -7.97 3.45
C VAL A 177 -14.46 -8.05 1.94
N ALA A 178 -15.72 -8.18 1.54
CA ALA A 178 -16.10 -8.26 0.14
C ALA A 178 -15.91 -6.92 -0.59
N SER A 179 -16.22 -5.80 0.09
CA SER A 179 -16.07 -4.44 -0.44
C SER A 179 -15.71 -3.46 0.67
N SER A 180 -14.87 -2.49 0.34
CA SER A 180 -14.49 -1.34 1.16
C SER A 180 -14.09 -0.22 0.19
N PRO A 181 -15.08 0.43 -0.46
CA PRO A 181 -14.84 1.38 -1.53
C PRO A 181 -14.03 2.58 -1.07
N GLY A 182 -13.10 3.04 -1.89
CA GLY A 182 -12.35 4.26 -1.66
C GLY A 182 -11.96 4.94 -2.96
N ILE A 183 -12.28 6.24 -3.08
CA ILE A 183 -11.84 7.08 -4.18
C ILE A 183 -10.43 7.56 -3.87
N PHE A 184 -9.49 7.41 -4.82
CA PHE A 184 -8.15 7.97 -4.66
C PHE A 184 -8.22 9.50 -4.61
N PRO A 185 -7.61 10.15 -3.61
CA PRO A 185 -7.55 11.61 -3.56
C PRO A 185 -6.31 12.15 -4.30
N VAL A 186 -6.48 13.26 -5.00
CA VAL A 186 -5.42 14.16 -5.43
C VAL A 186 -5.36 15.30 -4.42
N ILE A 187 -4.34 15.30 -3.57
CA ILE A 187 -4.24 16.24 -2.45
C ILE A 187 -3.44 17.47 -2.89
N VAL A 188 -4.11 18.62 -2.99
CA VAL A 188 -3.48 19.88 -3.36
C VAL A 188 -3.99 20.99 -2.44
N ASN A 189 -3.08 21.77 -1.88
CA ASN A 189 -3.37 22.91 -1.00
C ASN A 189 -4.34 22.56 0.15
N GLY A 190 -4.24 21.32 0.66
CA GLY A 190 -5.09 20.85 1.77
C GLY A 190 -6.51 20.43 1.36
N VAL A 191 -6.81 20.35 0.06
CA VAL A 191 -8.08 19.85 -0.49
C VAL A 191 -7.87 18.46 -1.09
N ASN A 192 -8.77 17.52 -0.80
CA ASN A 192 -8.76 16.17 -1.33
C ASN A 192 -9.65 16.09 -2.59
N TYR A 193 -9.14 16.53 -3.74
CA TYR A 193 -9.86 16.36 -5.00
C TYR A 193 -9.97 14.87 -5.35
N ALA A 194 -11.07 14.47 -5.95
CA ALA A 194 -11.19 13.13 -6.50
C ALA A 194 -10.15 12.90 -7.61
N ALA A 195 -9.48 11.75 -7.61
CA ALA A 195 -8.71 11.31 -8.76
C ALA A 195 -9.69 11.01 -9.89
N ALA A 196 -10.04 12.04 -10.63
CA ALA A 196 -11.00 12.01 -11.71
C ALA A 196 -10.47 12.79 -12.92
N VAL A 197 -10.68 12.22 -14.10
CA VAL A 197 -10.19 12.77 -15.37
C VAL A 197 -11.37 12.95 -16.32
N PHE A 198 -11.38 14.04 -17.06
CA PHE A 198 -12.35 14.30 -18.11
C PHE A 198 -11.87 13.78 -19.46
N LEU A 199 -12.76 13.73 -20.46
CA LEU A 199 -12.42 13.26 -21.81
C LEU A 199 -11.36 14.13 -22.53
N ASP A 200 -11.15 15.37 -22.08
CA ASP A 200 -10.09 16.27 -22.56
C ASP A 200 -8.73 16.03 -21.89
N GLY A 201 -8.64 15.03 -21.00
CA GLY A 201 -7.43 14.66 -20.26
C GLY A 201 -7.13 15.53 -19.05
N LYS A 202 -7.96 16.52 -18.71
CA LYS A 202 -7.78 17.34 -17.51
C LYS A 202 -8.31 16.66 -16.27
N ILE A 203 -7.66 16.96 -15.14
CA ILE A 203 -8.02 16.45 -13.83
C ILE A 203 -9.11 17.34 -13.22
N ALA A 204 -10.07 16.74 -12.51
CA ALA A 204 -11.08 17.48 -11.76
C ALA A 204 -10.43 18.19 -10.56
N GLY A 205 -10.44 19.51 -10.58
CA GLY A 205 -9.80 20.34 -9.56
C GLY A 205 -9.94 21.82 -9.88
N ASP A 206 -9.56 22.68 -8.91
CA ASP A 206 -9.55 24.12 -9.11
C ASP A 206 -8.57 24.50 -10.24
N PRO A 207 -8.99 25.28 -11.26
CA PRO A 207 -8.11 25.72 -12.33
C PRO A 207 -6.87 26.51 -11.87
N SER A 208 -6.91 27.14 -10.70
CA SER A 208 -5.77 27.86 -10.12
C SER A 208 -4.61 26.97 -9.73
N ILE A 209 -4.82 25.64 -9.61
CA ILE A 209 -3.76 24.65 -9.35
C ILE A 209 -2.78 24.60 -10.54
N GLY A 210 -3.30 24.72 -11.76
CA GLY A 210 -2.49 24.69 -12.97
C GLY A 210 -3.30 24.29 -14.21
N PRO A 211 -2.69 24.38 -15.41
CA PRO A 211 -3.39 24.16 -16.68
C PRO A 211 -3.91 22.73 -16.89
N GLY A 212 -3.45 21.78 -16.10
CA GLY A 212 -3.93 20.39 -16.11
C GLY A 212 -5.21 20.17 -15.32
N PHE A 213 -5.74 21.19 -14.62
CA PHE A 213 -6.93 21.09 -13.80
C PHE A 213 -8.07 21.92 -14.37
N ARG A 214 -9.30 21.48 -14.16
CA ARG A 214 -10.50 22.26 -14.41
C ARG A 214 -11.66 21.83 -13.53
N ASN A 215 -12.62 22.71 -13.37
CA ASN A 215 -13.91 22.39 -12.77
C ASN A 215 -14.70 21.43 -13.68
N ALA A 216 -15.53 20.59 -13.08
CA ALA A 216 -16.55 19.83 -13.80
C ALA A 216 -17.67 20.77 -14.25
N VAL A 217 -18.26 20.48 -15.40
CA VAL A 217 -19.47 21.16 -15.89
C VAL A 217 -20.59 20.14 -16.13
N PRO A 218 -21.87 20.52 -15.99
CA PRO A 218 -22.99 19.64 -16.31
C PRO A 218 -22.87 19.06 -17.72
N GLY A 219 -23.03 17.73 -17.84
CA GLY A 219 -22.83 16.99 -19.09
C GLY A 219 -21.44 16.38 -19.26
N ASP A 220 -20.47 16.73 -18.42
CA ASP A 220 -19.15 16.08 -18.46
C ASP A 220 -19.24 14.58 -18.17
N VAL A 221 -18.49 13.81 -18.95
CA VAL A 221 -18.15 12.44 -18.60
C VAL A 221 -16.93 12.46 -17.70
N VAL A 222 -17.10 11.95 -16.49
CA VAL A 222 -16.06 11.88 -15.46
C VAL A 222 -15.57 10.44 -15.34
N GLN A 223 -14.27 10.25 -15.46
CA GLN A 223 -13.57 8.98 -15.23
C GLN A 223 -12.94 9.04 -13.83
N LEU A 224 -13.56 8.37 -12.86
CA LEU A 224 -13.18 8.36 -11.45
C LEU A 224 -12.33 7.11 -11.16
N PHE A 225 -11.26 7.26 -10.38
CA PHE A 225 -10.39 6.15 -9.98
C PHE A 225 -10.55 5.81 -8.51
N ALA A 226 -10.69 4.49 -8.24
CA ALA A 226 -11.03 3.96 -6.93
C ALA A 226 -10.36 2.62 -6.67
N THR A 227 -10.40 2.16 -5.41
CA THR A 227 -9.97 0.82 -5.00
C THR A 227 -11.00 0.18 -4.06
N GLY A 228 -10.89 -1.12 -3.85
CA GLY A 228 -11.70 -1.82 -2.85
C GLY A 228 -13.16 -2.01 -3.20
N LEU A 229 -13.56 -1.89 -4.49
CA LEU A 229 -14.95 -2.12 -4.92
C LEU A 229 -15.35 -3.59 -4.83
N ALA A 230 -14.44 -4.49 -5.24
CA ALA A 230 -14.65 -5.93 -5.17
C ALA A 230 -13.31 -6.65 -5.04
N ALA A 231 -13.34 -7.93 -4.68
CA ALA A 231 -12.16 -8.79 -4.75
C ALA A 231 -11.67 -8.92 -6.21
N SER A 232 -10.35 -8.85 -6.38
CA SER A 232 -9.72 -8.89 -7.70
C SER A 232 -8.42 -9.71 -7.69
N PRO A 233 -7.87 -10.08 -8.85
CA PRO A 233 -6.52 -10.63 -8.94
C PRO A 233 -5.49 -9.70 -8.29
N ALA A 234 -4.43 -10.29 -7.74
CA ALA A 234 -3.34 -9.55 -7.10
C ALA A 234 -1.98 -10.06 -7.57
N GLY A 235 -0.95 -9.20 -7.43
CA GLY A 235 0.44 -9.56 -7.71
C GLY A 235 0.81 -9.62 -9.20
N THR A 236 -0.12 -9.33 -10.10
CA THR A 236 0.11 -9.32 -11.55
C THR A 236 -0.64 -8.17 -12.21
N THR A 237 -0.24 -7.79 -13.43
CA THR A 237 -1.05 -6.93 -14.27
C THR A 237 -2.37 -7.63 -14.62
N VAL A 238 -3.42 -6.85 -14.87
CA VAL A 238 -4.77 -7.34 -15.13
C VAL A 238 -5.28 -6.87 -16.48
N THR A 239 -6.25 -7.58 -17.03
CA THR A 239 -7.10 -7.10 -18.14
C THR A 239 -8.34 -6.45 -17.55
N THR A 240 -8.90 -5.48 -18.28
CA THR A 240 -10.14 -4.81 -17.88
C THR A 240 -11.27 -5.81 -17.62
N THR A 241 -11.81 -5.79 -16.39
CA THR A 241 -12.91 -6.66 -15.96
C THR A 241 -14.07 -5.79 -15.51
N PRO A 242 -15.22 -5.82 -16.21
CA PRO A 242 -16.40 -5.02 -15.86
C PRO A 242 -16.96 -5.39 -14.49
N LEU A 243 -17.53 -4.37 -13.80
CA LEU A 243 -18.20 -4.47 -12.52
C LEU A 243 -19.56 -3.77 -12.61
N ASN A 244 -20.62 -4.40 -12.12
CA ASN A 244 -21.98 -3.86 -12.16
C ASN A 244 -22.40 -3.28 -10.79
N GLY A 245 -23.48 -2.49 -10.77
CA GLY A 245 -24.12 -2.03 -9.55
C GLY A 245 -23.38 -0.90 -8.83
N VAL A 246 -22.41 -0.27 -9.51
CA VAL A 246 -21.67 0.86 -8.93
C VAL A 246 -22.44 2.17 -9.12
N SER A 247 -22.55 2.96 -8.06
CA SER A 247 -23.13 4.30 -8.09
C SER A 247 -22.15 5.32 -7.50
N VAL A 248 -22.29 6.56 -7.95
CA VAL A 248 -21.51 7.71 -7.48
C VAL A 248 -22.51 8.74 -6.93
N THR A 249 -22.24 9.28 -5.76
CA THR A 249 -23.03 10.37 -5.18
C THR A 249 -22.18 11.63 -5.17
N VAL A 250 -22.69 12.70 -5.82
CA VAL A 250 -22.07 14.02 -5.84
C VAL A 250 -23.01 14.98 -5.07
N GLY A 251 -22.54 15.49 -3.97
CA GLY A 251 -23.41 16.22 -3.03
C GLY A 251 -24.55 15.32 -2.53
N THR A 252 -25.77 15.60 -3.00
CA THR A 252 -26.98 14.81 -2.68
C THR A 252 -27.52 14.02 -3.86
N VAL A 253 -26.87 14.10 -5.04
CA VAL A 253 -27.33 13.48 -6.29
C VAL A 253 -26.62 12.16 -6.50
N THR A 254 -27.38 11.05 -6.51
CA THR A 254 -26.85 9.72 -6.83
C THR A 254 -26.99 9.43 -8.32
N ILE A 255 -25.88 8.98 -8.92
CA ILE A 255 -25.74 8.74 -10.35
C ILE A 255 -25.29 7.28 -10.53
N LEU A 256 -25.99 6.53 -11.36
CA LEU A 256 -25.53 5.18 -11.73
C LEU A 256 -24.32 5.30 -12.67
N ALA A 257 -23.28 4.53 -12.40
CA ALA A 257 -22.13 4.48 -13.29
C ALA A 257 -22.52 3.92 -14.67
N SER A 258 -22.07 4.59 -15.72
CA SER A 258 -22.20 4.10 -17.10
C SER A 258 -21.18 3.00 -17.41
N PHE A 259 -20.08 3.00 -16.69
CA PHE A 259 -19.04 1.95 -16.69
C PHE A 259 -18.42 1.89 -15.31
N ALA A 260 -18.17 0.68 -14.84
CA ALA A 260 -17.24 0.42 -13.74
C ALA A 260 -16.42 -0.83 -14.08
N GLY A 261 -15.15 -0.85 -13.75
CA GLY A 261 -14.32 -2.02 -14.03
C GLY A 261 -12.91 -1.89 -13.48
N LEU A 262 -12.29 -3.05 -13.22
CA LEU A 262 -10.88 -3.16 -12.88
C LEU A 262 -10.06 -2.82 -14.14
N VAL A 263 -9.21 -1.79 -14.07
CA VAL A 263 -8.40 -1.31 -15.22
C VAL A 263 -6.91 -1.47 -15.00
N ALA A 264 -6.48 -1.52 -13.74
CA ALA A 264 -5.11 -1.79 -13.34
C ALA A 264 -5.12 -2.62 -12.04
N PRO A 265 -4.00 -3.20 -11.61
CA PRO A 265 -3.94 -3.99 -10.38
C PRO A 265 -4.51 -3.23 -9.18
N GLY A 266 -5.64 -3.73 -8.63
CA GLY A 266 -6.33 -3.11 -7.49
C GLY A 266 -6.98 -1.74 -7.76
N GLU A 267 -6.99 -1.28 -9.00
CA GLU A 267 -7.54 0.02 -9.40
C GLU A 267 -8.76 -0.15 -10.31
N TYR A 268 -9.84 0.48 -9.91
CA TYR A 268 -11.10 0.53 -10.65
C TYR A 268 -11.29 1.90 -11.27
N GLN A 269 -11.72 1.92 -12.54
CA GLN A 269 -12.25 3.11 -13.19
C GLN A 269 -13.77 3.06 -13.14
N VAL A 270 -14.38 4.18 -12.81
CA VAL A 270 -15.84 4.37 -12.74
C VAL A 270 -16.21 5.59 -13.54
N ASN A 271 -16.99 5.41 -14.60
CA ASN A 271 -17.43 6.50 -15.47
C ASN A 271 -18.87 6.86 -15.15
N PHE A 272 -19.14 8.15 -15.06
CA PHE A 272 -20.47 8.69 -14.94
C PHE A 272 -20.57 10.01 -15.68
N THR A 273 -21.80 10.37 -16.07
CA THR A 273 -22.04 11.71 -16.67
C THR A 273 -22.64 12.60 -15.60
N LEU A 274 -22.03 13.78 -15.39
CA LEU A 274 -22.56 14.77 -14.47
C LEU A 274 -23.91 15.28 -14.98
N PRO A 275 -25.02 15.10 -14.20
CA PRO A 275 -26.38 15.42 -14.67
C PRO A 275 -26.54 16.91 -14.99
N GLN A 276 -27.41 17.22 -15.96
CA GLN A 276 -27.76 18.59 -16.32
C GLN A 276 -28.45 19.35 -15.15
N SER A 277 -29.03 18.62 -14.17
CA SER A 277 -29.61 19.23 -12.98
C SER A 277 -28.63 20.08 -12.17
N PHE A 278 -27.33 19.82 -12.31
CA PHE A 278 -26.30 20.63 -11.67
C PHE A 278 -26.24 22.08 -12.22
N SER A 279 -26.76 22.35 -13.43
CA SER A 279 -26.86 23.72 -13.96
C SER A 279 -27.79 24.64 -13.16
N SER A 280 -28.69 24.06 -12.34
CA SER A 280 -29.56 24.83 -11.44
C SER A 280 -29.11 24.81 -9.98
N MET A 281 -27.99 24.13 -9.67
CA MET A 281 -27.43 24.06 -8.34
C MET A 281 -26.35 25.16 -8.17
N PRO A 282 -26.04 25.58 -6.94
CA PRO A 282 -24.95 26.54 -6.72
C PRO A 282 -23.62 26.00 -7.26
N GLU A 283 -22.81 26.86 -7.86
CA GLU A 283 -21.43 26.56 -8.16
C GLU A 283 -20.63 26.36 -6.88
N GLY A 284 -19.65 25.44 -6.91
CA GLY A 284 -18.82 25.20 -5.74
C GLY A 284 -18.20 23.81 -5.69
N VAL A 285 -17.71 23.45 -4.52
CA VAL A 285 -17.02 22.20 -4.25
C VAL A 285 -17.99 21.21 -3.59
N TYR A 286 -18.23 20.09 -4.23
CA TYR A 286 -19.17 19.07 -3.81
C TYR A 286 -18.44 17.82 -3.27
N PRO A 287 -18.84 17.26 -2.12
CA PRO A 287 -18.34 15.96 -1.70
C PRO A 287 -18.77 14.89 -2.70
N ILE A 288 -17.88 13.94 -2.95
CA ILE A 288 -18.13 12.81 -3.84
C ILE A 288 -17.86 11.51 -3.11
N SER A 289 -18.75 10.54 -3.27
CA SER A 289 -18.63 9.19 -2.73
C SER A 289 -19.00 8.15 -3.77
N ILE A 290 -18.58 6.91 -3.53
CA ILE A 290 -18.83 5.77 -4.43
C ILE A 290 -19.42 4.63 -3.60
N ALA A 291 -20.37 3.89 -4.18
CA ALA A 291 -21.02 2.77 -3.51
C ALA A 291 -21.18 1.57 -4.45
N ILE A 292 -21.11 0.38 -3.87
CA ILE A 292 -21.41 -0.91 -4.48
C ILE A 292 -22.08 -1.82 -3.45
N ASP A 293 -23.13 -2.54 -3.84
CA ASP A 293 -23.83 -3.54 -3.01
C ASP A 293 -24.18 -3.03 -1.60
N GLY A 294 -24.62 -1.76 -1.51
CA GLY A 294 -24.99 -1.11 -0.26
C GLY A 294 -23.80 -0.64 0.61
N THR A 295 -22.57 -0.88 0.19
CA THR A 295 -21.36 -0.38 0.88
C THR A 295 -20.86 0.88 0.19
N SER A 296 -20.75 1.98 0.95
CA SER A 296 -20.25 3.26 0.45
C SER A 296 -18.86 3.57 0.94
N SER A 297 -18.12 4.38 0.17
CA SER A 297 -16.89 4.99 0.65
C SER A 297 -17.17 5.89 1.87
N PRO A 298 -16.20 6.04 2.79
CA PRO A 298 -16.40 6.89 3.96
C PRO A 298 -16.59 8.36 3.56
N PRO A 299 -17.36 9.16 4.34
CA PRO A 299 -17.60 10.56 4.05
C PRO A 299 -16.34 11.42 4.18
N THR A 300 -15.34 10.95 4.91
CA THR A 300 -14.03 11.60 5.08
C THR A 300 -12.91 10.58 4.91
N VAL A 301 -11.79 11.02 4.35
CA VAL A 301 -10.56 10.25 4.26
C VAL A 301 -9.56 10.74 5.30
N ASN A 302 -8.70 9.83 5.80
CA ASN A 302 -7.66 10.15 6.80
C ASN A 302 -6.37 10.62 6.11
N SER A 303 -6.51 11.49 5.12
CA SER A 303 -5.43 12.22 4.46
C SER A 303 -4.79 13.26 5.41
N SER A 304 -3.88 14.03 4.92
CA SER A 304 -3.31 15.17 5.65
C SER A 304 -3.48 16.45 4.83
N PRO A 305 -4.45 17.31 5.21
CA PRO A 305 -5.41 17.19 6.31
C PRO A 305 -6.55 16.19 6.03
N PRO A 306 -7.21 15.63 7.06
CA PRO A 306 -8.41 14.82 6.89
C PRO A 306 -9.57 15.65 6.34
N GLY A 307 -10.41 15.02 5.51
CA GLY A 307 -11.57 15.72 4.92
C GLY A 307 -12.29 14.86 3.88
N PRO A 308 -13.40 15.37 3.33
CA PRO A 308 -14.10 14.69 2.25
C PRO A 308 -13.27 14.67 0.97
N VAL A 309 -13.48 13.67 0.14
CA VAL A 309 -13.08 13.72 -1.27
C VAL A 309 -14.10 14.57 -2.01
N VAL A 310 -13.62 15.47 -2.87
CA VAL A 310 -14.48 16.49 -3.48
C VAL A 310 -14.26 16.63 -4.99
N ILE A 311 -15.26 17.18 -5.66
CA ILE A 311 -15.20 17.60 -7.06
C ILE A 311 -15.74 19.03 -7.18
N PRO A 312 -14.99 19.98 -7.80
CA PRO A 312 -15.50 21.33 -8.04
C PRO A 312 -16.38 21.33 -9.28
N ILE A 313 -17.53 22.02 -9.20
CA ILE A 313 -18.50 22.14 -10.28
C ILE A 313 -18.78 23.62 -10.53
N HIS A 314 -18.65 24.01 -11.80
CA HIS A 314 -19.03 25.32 -12.32
C HIS A 314 -19.82 25.16 -13.62
N HIS A 315 -20.59 26.19 -14.03
CA HIS A 315 -21.40 26.17 -15.23
C HIS A 315 -21.52 27.58 -15.87
#